data_0b16607af52caf67e2df4db435f0e0ee
#
_entry.id   0b16607af52caf67e2df4db435f0e0ee
#
_cell.length_a   1.000
_cell.length_b   1.000
_cell.length_c   1.000
_cell.angle_alpha   90.00
_cell.angle_beta   90.00
_cell.angle_gamma   90.00
#
_symmetry.space_group_name_H-M   'P 1'
#
loop_
_entity.id
_entity.type
_entity.pdbx_description
1 polymer ?
#
loop_
_entity_poly.entity_id
_entity_poly.type
_entity_poly.pdbx_seq_one_letter_code
_entity_poly.pdbx_strand_id
1 'polypeptide(L)' 'MAQITGDMTIGEILEIKQEAAPILLNMGMHCLGCPSAQMETLIEACEVHEVDVNEILTAINNA' A
#
# COMPACT_ATOMS: atom_id res chain seq x y z
N MET A 1 -8.16 14.02 9.02
CA MET A 1 -7.73 13.19 7.89
C MET A 1 -7.24 11.85 8.36
N ALA A 2 -7.63 10.79 7.65
CA ALA A 2 -7.18 9.45 8.03
C ALA A 2 -5.73 9.24 7.63
N GLN A 3 -4.92 8.78 8.56
CA GLN A 3 -3.53 8.43 8.29
C GLN A 3 -3.46 6.96 7.89
N ILE A 4 -2.69 6.68 6.85
CA ILE A 4 -2.50 5.31 6.39
C ILE A 4 -1.57 4.58 7.36
N THR A 5 -1.93 3.36 7.72
CA THR A 5 -1.14 2.51 8.61
C THR A 5 -0.85 1.18 7.94
N GLY A 6 0.14 0.46 8.46
CA GLY A 6 0.59 -0.79 7.85
C GLY A 6 -0.39 -1.96 7.97
N ASP A 7 -1.30 -1.90 8.92
CA ASP A 7 -2.30 -2.95 9.11
C ASP A 7 -3.54 -2.78 8.23
N MET A 8 -3.62 -1.70 7.49
CA MET A 8 -4.69 -1.50 6.50
C MET A 8 -4.44 -2.38 5.28
N THR A 9 -5.53 -2.87 4.69
CA THR A 9 -5.41 -3.61 3.43
C THR A 9 -5.13 -2.66 2.28
N ILE A 10 -4.57 -3.20 1.22
CA ILE A 10 -4.29 -2.41 0.02
C ILE A 10 -5.57 -1.78 -0.52
N GLY A 11 -6.68 -2.54 -0.51
CA GLY A 11 -7.98 -2.01 -0.96
C GLY A 11 -8.44 -0.83 -0.13
N GLU A 12 -8.29 -0.92 1.19
CA GLU A 12 -8.64 0.19 2.08
C GLU A 12 -7.79 1.43 1.82
N ILE A 13 -6.49 1.22 1.63
CA ILE A 13 -5.56 2.32 1.36
C ILE A 13 -5.96 3.05 0.08
N LEU A 14 -6.27 2.30 -0.98
CA LEU A 14 -6.65 2.89 -2.26
C LEU A 14 -7.98 3.65 -2.18
N GLU A 15 -8.90 3.18 -1.34
CA GLU A 15 -10.16 3.90 -1.12
C GLU A 15 -9.94 5.23 -0.40
N ILE A 16 -9.06 5.22 0.59
CA ILE A 16 -8.78 6.43 1.39
C ILE A 16 -7.92 7.40 0.61
N LYS A 17 -6.90 6.89 -0.11
CA LYS A 17 -5.91 7.73 -0.76
C LYS A 17 -5.48 7.13 -2.09
N GLN A 18 -6.07 7.61 -3.17
CA GLN A 18 -5.76 7.11 -4.52
C GLN A 18 -4.29 7.38 -4.92
N GLU A 19 -3.69 8.40 -4.36
CA GLU A 19 -2.29 8.74 -4.63
C GLU A 19 -1.33 7.65 -4.20
N ALA A 20 -1.79 6.69 -3.40
CA ALA A 20 -0.98 5.54 -3.03
C ALA A 20 -0.72 4.60 -4.20
N ALA A 21 -1.57 4.60 -5.22
CA ALA A 21 -1.45 3.66 -6.33
C ALA A 21 -0.08 3.70 -7.03
N PRO A 22 0.42 4.87 -7.48
CA PRO A 22 1.74 4.89 -8.11
C PRO A 22 2.87 4.47 -7.18
N ILE A 23 2.75 4.75 -5.89
CA ILE A 23 3.75 4.36 -4.90
C ILE A 23 3.79 2.84 -4.78
N LEU A 24 2.62 2.21 -4.68
CA LEU A 24 2.52 0.77 -4.58
C LEU A 24 3.01 0.08 -5.86
N LEU A 25 2.72 0.65 -7.02
CA LEU A 25 3.22 0.12 -8.29
C LEU A 25 4.75 0.19 -8.35
N ASN A 26 5.33 1.28 -7.87
CA ASN A 26 6.78 1.45 -7.86
C ASN A 26 7.49 0.47 -6.93
N MET A 27 6.81 -0.01 -5.91
CA MET A 27 7.43 -1.00 -5.03
C MET A 27 7.35 -2.43 -5.57
N GLY A 28 6.70 -2.62 -6.71
CA GLY A 28 6.65 -3.91 -7.38
C GLY A 28 5.30 -4.59 -7.42
N MET A 29 4.26 -3.96 -6.91
CA MET A 29 2.92 -4.53 -6.98
C MET A 29 2.33 -4.28 -8.36
N HIS A 30 2.03 -5.36 -9.08
CA HIS A 30 1.56 -5.24 -10.47
C HIS A 30 0.05 -5.36 -10.63
N CYS A 31 -0.64 -5.90 -9.64
CA CYS A 31 -2.07 -6.21 -9.78
C CYS A 31 -2.89 -5.55 -8.67
N LEU A 32 -2.88 -4.22 -8.61
CA LEU A 32 -3.62 -3.49 -7.60
C LEU A 32 -5.13 -3.68 -7.71
N GLY A 33 -5.62 -4.02 -8.90
CA GLY A 33 -7.04 -4.27 -9.11
C GLY A 33 -7.50 -5.68 -8.78
N CYS A 34 -6.58 -6.60 -8.45
CA CYS A 34 -6.95 -7.97 -8.14
C CYS A 34 -7.51 -8.06 -6.71
N PRO A 35 -8.66 -8.75 -6.51
CA PRO A 35 -9.22 -8.87 -5.16
C PRO A 35 -8.26 -9.46 -4.15
N SER A 36 -7.47 -10.45 -4.54
CA SER A 36 -6.52 -11.08 -3.61
C SER A 36 -5.44 -10.11 -3.17
N ALA A 37 -4.93 -9.28 -4.08
CA ALA A 37 -3.93 -8.27 -3.76
C ALA A 37 -4.51 -7.21 -2.83
N GLN A 38 -5.75 -6.82 -3.05
CA GLN A 38 -6.40 -5.79 -2.25
C GLN A 38 -6.72 -6.26 -0.83
N MET A 39 -6.76 -7.56 -0.59
CA MET A 39 -7.00 -8.11 0.74
C MET A 39 -5.74 -8.21 1.59
N GLU A 40 -4.56 -8.08 1.00
CA GLU A 40 -3.31 -8.09 1.75
C GLU A 40 -3.15 -6.78 2.51
N THR A 41 -2.56 -6.86 3.72
CA THR A 41 -2.18 -5.64 4.44
C THR A 41 -0.92 -5.06 3.81
N LEU A 42 -0.68 -3.78 4.07
CA LEU A 42 0.54 -3.14 3.56
C LEU A 42 1.79 -3.82 4.12
N ILE A 43 1.76 -4.21 5.40
CA ILE A 43 2.89 -4.92 6.01
C ILE A 43 3.18 -6.21 5.26
N GLU A 44 2.15 -7.00 4.97
CA GLU A 44 2.31 -8.25 4.23
C GLU A 44 2.87 -8.02 2.84
N ALA A 45 2.35 -7.01 2.15
CA ALA A 45 2.83 -6.69 0.81
C ALA A 45 4.30 -6.26 0.83
N CYS A 46 4.68 -5.43 1.80
CA CYS A 46 6.07 -5.00 1.93
C CYS A 46 7.00 -6.16 2.24
N GLU A 47 6.56 -7.13 3.05
CA GLU A 47 7.36 -8.32 3.34
C GLU A 47 7.61 -9.13 2.07
N VAL A 48 6.56 -9.34 1.27
CA VAL A 48 6.67 -10.12 0.02
C VAL A 48 7.63 -9.44 -0.95
N HIS A 49 7.58 -8.13 -1.05
CA HIS A 49 8.40 -7.36 -1.99
C HIS A 49 9.73 -6.90 -1.38
N GLU A 50 10.01 -7.28 -0.13
CA GLU A 50 11.27 -6.96 0.56
C GLU A 50 11.51 -5.45 0.62
N VAL A 51 10.47 -4.70 0.96
CA VAL A 51 10.51 -3.25 1.07
C VAL A 51 10.22 -2.85 2.52
N ASP A 52 10.85 -1.78 2.98
CA ASP A 52 10.62 -1.25 4.32
C ASP A 52 9.24 -0.58 4.38
N VAL A 53 8.36 -1.12 5.21
CA VAL A 53 6.99 -0.58 5.35
C VAL A 53 7.00 0.87 5.82
N ASN A 54 7.96 1.26 6.66
CA ASN A 54 8.04 2.64 7.14
C ASN A 54 8.34 3.62 6.03
N GLU A 55 9.18 3.24 5.07
CA GLU A 55 9.46 4.07 3.91
C GLU A 55 8.22 4.26 3.05
N ILE A 56 7.48 3.17 2.83
CA ILE A 56 6.26 3.20 2.02
C ILE A 56 5.19 4.05 2.72
N LEU A 57 5.03 3.87 4.03
CA LEU A 57 4.05 4.66 4.79
C LEU A 57 4.37 6.14 4.72
N THR A 58 5.63 6.51 4.87
CA THR A 58 6.05 7.90 4.78
C THR A 58 5.72 8.46 3.39
N ALA A 59 6.02 7.72 2.34
CA ALA A 59 5.74 8.16 0.98
C ALA A 59 4.23 8.33 0.75
N ILE A 60 3.43 7.38 1.20
CA ILE A 60 1.98 7.43 1.02
C ILE A 60 1.38 8.59 1.79
N ASN A 61 1.76 8.77 3.05
CA ASN A 61 1.18 9.81 3.89
C ASN A 61 1.62 11.21 3.46
N ASN A 62 2.71 11.33 2.73
CA ASN A 62 3.19 12.61 2.21
C ASN A 62 2.72 12.89 0.78
N ALA A 63 2.04 11.96 0.16
CA ALA A 63 1.59 12.13 -1.22
C ALA A 63 0.43 13.12 -1.35
#